data_81c9f222d35b6d549e8837b2ba967fa2
#
_entry.id   81c9f222d35b6d549e8837b2ba967fa2
#
_cell.length_a   1.000
_cell.length_b   1.000
_cell.length_c   1.000
_cell.angle_alpha   90.00
_cell.angle_beta   90.00
_cell.angle_gamma   90.00
#
_symmetry.space_group_name_H-M   'P 1'
#
loop_
_entity.id
_entity.type
_entity.pdbx_description
1 polymer ?
#
loop_
_entity_poly.entity_id
_entity_poly.type
_entity_poly.pdbx_seq_one_letter_code
_entity_poly.pdbx_strand_id
1 'polypeptide(L)'
;MKKRFFIISLYPKPYSMKYKLIVLDLDGTLTNSKKEITPRNRETLIRMQEQGIRLVLASGRPTYGIVPLANELRMNEFGGFILSYNGGEIINWETQEMVYENVLPNEVVPVLYECARTHQLSILTYDGAEIITENSQDPYVLKEAFLNKMAVRETNDFL
;
A
#
# COMPACT_ATOMS: atom_id res chain seq x y z
N MET A 1 -4.22 45.92 -39.27
CA MET A 1 -5.32 45.27 -38.49
C MET A 1 -4.84 43.90 -38.00
N LYS A 2 -4.56 43.71 -36.69
CA LYS A 2 -4.19 42.42 -36.10
C LYS A 2 -5.48 41.69 -35.73
N LYS A 3 -5.78 40.58 -36.41
CA LYS A 3 -6.88 39.67 -36.02
C LYS A 3 -6.52 38.98 -34.71
N ARG A 4 -7.24 39.31 -33.62
CA ARG A 4 -7.20 38.55 -32.38
C ARG A 4 -8.10 37.31 -32.54
N PHE A 5 -7.50 36.13 -32.52
CA PHE A 5 -8.25 34.89 -32.40
C PHE A 5 -8.59 34.66 -30.93
N PHE A 6 -9.87 34.68 -30.59
CA PHE A 6 -10.36 34.21 -29.31
C PHE A 6 -10.56 32.70 -29.43
N ILE A 7 -9.71 31.91 -28.76
CA ILE A 7 -9.98 30.50 -28.55
C ILE A 7 -10.96 30.41 -27.39
N ILE A 8 -12.24 30.19 -27.71
CA ILE A 8 -13.24 29.84 -26.70
C ILE A 8 -12.99 28.37 -26.38
N SER A 9 -12.44 28.08 -25.20
CA SER A 9 -12.35 26.72 -24.69
C SER A 9 -13.77 26.19 -24.44
N LEU A 10 -14.22 25.28 -25.29
CA LEU A 10 -15.52 24.60 -25.18
C LEU A 10 -15.52 23.49 -24.11
N TYR A 11 -14.46 23.36 -23.30
CA TYR A 11 -14.47 22.46 -22.16
C TYR A 11 -15.28 23.10 -21.05
N PRO A 12 -16.31 22.41 -20.51
CA PRO A 12 -16.98 22.88 -19.30
C PRO A 12 -15.92 23.08 -18.22
N LYS A 13 -16.02 24.20 -17.47
CA LYS A 13 -15.15 24.43 -16.31
C LYS A 13 -15.13 23.15 -15.49
N PRO A 14 -13.94 22.67 -15.04
CA PRO A 14 -13.90 21.47 -14.23
C PRO A 14 -14.85 21.66 -13.06
N TYR A 15 -15.83 20.77 -12.93
CA TYR A 15 -16.67 20.72 -11.74
C TYR A 15 -15.73 20.77 -10.54
N SER A 16 -15.92 21.74 -9.65
CA SER A 16 -15.19 21.78 -8.38
C SER A 16 -15.52 20.48 -7.66
N MET A 17 -14.63 19.50 -7.75
CA MET A 17 -14.87 18.21 -7.12
C MET A 17 -14.93 18.42 -5.61
N LYS A 18 -16.02 17.96 -5.01
CA LYS A 18 -16.27 18.08 -3.57
C LYS A 18 -15.21 17.33 -2.76
N TYR A 19 -14.70 16.22 -3.31
CA TYR A 19 -13.73 15.36 -2.66
C TYR A 19 -12.32 15.65 -3.19
N LYS A 20 -11.34 15.68 -2.29
CA LYS A 20 -9.93 15.93 -2.58
C LYS A 20 -9.06 14.69 -2.40
N LEU A 21 -9.60 13.71 -1.72
CA LEU A 21 -8.92 12.49 -1.33
C LEU A 21 -9.85 11.29 -1.49
N ILE A 22 -9.30 10.18 -1.95
CA ILE A 22 -9.97 8.87 -1.98
C ILE A 22 -9.07 7.89 -1.23
N VAL A 23 -9.62 7.25 -0.21
CA VAL A 23 -8.96 6.17 0.52
C VAL A 23 -9.53 4.84 0.04
N LEU A 24 -8.65 3.93 -0.36
CA LEU A 24 -9.00 2.64 -0.94
C LEU A 24 -8.36 1.51 -0.12
N ASP A 25 -9.18 0.62 0.38
CA ASP A 25 -8.76 -0.70 0.80
C ASP A 25 -8.38 -1.54 -0.43
N LEU A 26 -7.51 -2.53 -0.27
CA LEU A 26 -6.96 -3.31 -1.38
C LEU A 26 -7.77 -4.58 -1.65
N ASP A 27 -7.82 -5.48 -0.68
CA ASP A 27 -8.25 -6.85 -0.89
C ASP A 27 -9.77 -6.98 -0.91
N GLY A 28 -10.33 -7.18 -2.12
CA GLY A 28 -11.78 -7.25 -2.33
C GLY A 28 -12.45 -5.87 -2.53
N THR A 29 -11.68 -4.77 -2.52
CA THR A 29 -12.14 -3.40 -2.81
C THR A 29 -11.50 -2.87 -4.09
N LEU A 30 -10.21 -2.53 -4.06
CA LEU A 30 -9.48 -2.05 -5.23
C LEU A 30 -9.12 -3.18 -6.18
N THR A 31 -8.68 -4.33 -5.61
CA THR A 31 -8.23 -5.49 -6.36
C THR A 31 -9.32 -6.56 -6.46
N ASN A 32 -9.31 -7.27 -7.58
CA ASN A 32 -10.17 -8.43 -7.84
C ASN A 32 -9.66 -9.69 -7.10
N SER A 33 -10.32 -10.85 -7.32
CA SER A 33 -9.92 -12.14 -6.74
C SER A 33 -8.53 -12.62 -7.16
N LYS A 34 -7.98 -12.09 -8.26
CA LYS A 34 -6.62 -12.35 -8.73
C LYS A 34 -5.59 -11.38 -8.15
N LYS A 35 -6.00 -10.47 -7.25
CA LYS A 35 -5.17 -9.42 -6.65
C LYS A 35 -4.66 -8.38 -7.67
N GLU A 36 -5.44 -8.12 -8.69
CA GLU A 36 -5.14 -7.19 -9.79
C GLU A 36 -6.12 -6.02 -9.79
N ILE A 37 -5.64 -4.83 -10.14
CA ILE A 37 -6.50 -3.67 -10.43
C ILE A 37 -7.08 -3.88 -11.83
N THR A 38 -8.40 -3.77 -11.96
CA THR A 38 -9.01 -3.87 -13.30
C THR A 38 -8.59 -2.70 -14.19
N PRO A 39 -8.43 -2.88 -15.51
CA PRO A 39 -8.05 -1.79 -16.42
C PRO A 39 -8.95 -0.55 -16.27
N ARG A 40 -10.26 -0.77 -16.12
CA ARG A 40 -11.23 0.31 -15.94
C ARG A 40 -10.99 1.11 -14.64
N ASN A 41 -10.74 0.43 -13.53
CA ASN A 41 -10.46 1.09 -12.25
C ASN A 41 -9.14 1.86 -12.32
N ARG A 42 -8.09 1.26 -12.89
CA ARG A 42 -6.80 1.90 -13.09
C ARG A 42 -6.92 3.21 -13.88
N GLU A 43 -7.51 3.17 -15.07
CA GLU A 43 -7.69 4.35 -15.90
C GLU A 43 -8.53 5.43 -15.22
N THR A 44 -9.58 5.01 -14.48
CA THR A 44 -10.44 5.95 -13.77
C THR A 44 -9.69 6.65 -12.65
N LEU A 45 -8.93 5.89 -11.84
CA LEU A 45 -8.17 6.44 -10.72
C LEU A 45 -7.03 7.35 -11.19
N ILE A 46 -6.33 6.99 -12.27
CA ILE A 46 -5.31 7.87 -12.86
C ILE A 46 -5.96 9.19 -13.33
N ARG A 47 -7.08 9.14 -14.06
CA ARG A 47 -7.78 10.35 -14.48
C ARG A 47 -8.27 11.22 -13.31
N MET A 48 -8.66 10.61 -12.20
CA MET A 48 -9.02 11.36 -10.99
C MET A 48 -7.81 12.08 -10.39
N GLN A 49 -6.64 11.43 -10.39
CA GLN A 49 -5.40 12.07 -9.94
C GLN A 49 -4.99 13.23 -10.85
N GLU A 50 -5.12 13.09 -12.16
CA GLU A 50 -4.90 14.18 -13.13
C GLU A 50 -5.82 15.40 -12.89
N GLN A 51 -6.97 15.18 -12.25
CA GLN A 51 -7.91 16.23 -11.85
C GLN A 51 -7.66 16.77 -10.43
N GLY A 52 -6.56 16.35 -9.78
CA GLY A 52 -6.12 16.84 -8.47
C GLY A 52 -6.71 16.09 -7.28
N ILE A 53 -7.28 14.90 -7.47
CA ILE A 53 -7.68 14.02 -6.36
C ILE A 53 -6.46 13.18 -5.96
N ARG A 54 -6.14 13.16 -4.67
CA ARG A 54 -5.09 12.29 -4.14
C ARG A 54 -5.65 10.92 -3.75
N LEU A 55 -4.86 9.88 -3.95
CA LEU A 55 -5.19 8.53 -3.54
C LEU A 55 -4.45 8.15 -2.26
N VAL A 56 -5.11 7.37 -1.42
CA VAL A 56 -4.50 6.67 -0.30
C VAL A 56 -4.80 5.19 -0.47
N LEU A 57 -3.78 4.37 -0.53
CA LEU A 57 -3.92 2.92 -0.44
C LEU A 57 -3.77 2.52 1.03
N ALA A 58 -4.84 1.97 1.62
CA ALA A 58 -4.88 1.59 3.03
C ALA A 58 -5.06 0.07 3.16
N SER A 59 -4.13 -0.61 3.83
CA SER A 59 -4.15 -2.06 3.92
C SER A 59 -3.46 -2.56 5.20
N GLY A 60 -3.79 -3.79 5.59
CA GLY A 60 -3.02 -4.55 6.57
C GLY A 60 -1.69 -5.11 6.04
N ARG A 61 -1.49 -5.06 4.73
CA ARG A 61 -0.27 -5.56 4.10
C ARG A 61 0.95 -4.76 4.55
N PRO A 62 2.16 -5.39 4.53
CA PRO A 62 3.42 -4.65 4.61
C PRO A 62 3.53 -3.68 3.43
N THR A 63 4.28 -2.60 3.62
CA THR A 63 4.49 -1.57 2.59
C THR A 63 4.95 -2.17 1.27
N TYR A 64 5.88 -3.13 1.30
CA TYR A 64 6.37 -3.82 0.11
C TYR A 64 5.25 -4.46 -0.72
N GLY A 65 4.24 -5.06 -0.07
CA GLY A 65 3.09 -5.68 -0.74
C GLY A 65 2.11 -4.69 -1.39
N ILE A 66 2.20 -3.39 -1.06
CA ILE A 66 1.36 -2.32 -1.61
C ILE A 66 2.04 -1.60 -2.77
N VAL A 67 3.37 -1.48 -2.73
CA VAL A 67 4.20 -0.73 -3.70
C VAL A 67 3.86 -1.03 -5.17
N PRO A 68 3.71 -2.28 -5.62
CA PRO A 68 3.39 -2.56 -7.01
C PRO A 68 2.08 -1.91 -7.48
N LEU A 69 1.06 -1.86 -6.60
CA LEU A 69 -0.25 -1.26 -6.90
C LEU A 69 -0.17 0.28 -6.92
N ALA A 70 0.60 0.87 -6.01
CA ALA A 70 0.85 2.32 -5.98
C ALA A 70 1.56 2.79 -7.26
N ASN A 71 2.55 2.01 -7.73
CA ASN A 71 3.28 2.29 -8.96
C ASN A 71 2.38 2.09 -10.20
N GLU A 72 1.54 1.05 -10.23
CA GLU A 72 0.57 0.84 -11.30
C GLU A 72 -0.41 2.02 -11.44
N LEU A 73 -0.77 2.66 -10.31
CA LEU A 73 -1.62 3.85 -10.25
C LEU A 73 -0.84 5.16 -10.44
N ARG A 74 0.48 5.12 -10.64
CA ARG A 74 1.34 6.29 -10.82
C ARG A 74 1.27 7.30 -9.66
N MET A 75 1.05 6.81 -8.43
CA MET A 75 0.82 7.67 -7.27
C MET A 75 2.05 8.54 -6.91
N ASN A 76 3.26 8.13 -7.30
CA ASN A 76 4.48 8.92 -7.17
C ASN A 76 4.45 10.23 -7.98
N GLU A 77 3.61 10.32 -9.02
CA GLU A 77 3.51 11.50 -9.86
C GLU A 77 2.42 12.49 -9.36
N PHE A 78 1.48 12.03 -8.52
CA PHE A 78 0.29 12.78 -8.15
C PHE A 78 0.16 13.07 -6.64
N GLY A 79 1.14 12.69 -5.83
CA GLY A 79 1.15 12.99 -4.40
C GLY A 79 0.19 12.16 -3.56
N GLY A 80 0.18 10.85 -3.79
CA GLY A 80 -0.61 9.89 -3.01
C GLY A 80 0.07 9.43 -1.73
N PHE A 81 -0.62 8.60 -0.93
CA PHE A 81 -0.10 8.03 0.31
C PHE A 81 -0.31 6.52 0.36
N ILE A 82 0.65 5.82 0.95
CA ILE A 82 0.51 4.42 1.36
C ILE A 82 0.33 4.39 2.88
N LEU A 83 -0.72 3.70 3.33
CA LEU A 83 -1.01 3.40 4.71
C LEU A 83 -0.96 1.88 4.87
N SER A 84 0.11 1.38 5.46
CA SER A 84 0.45 -0.03 5.61
C SER A 84 0.36 -0.52 7.06
N TYR A 85 0.50 -1.82 7.27
CA TYR A 85 0.48 -2.45 8.61
C TYR A 85 -0.73 -2.02 9.45
N ASN A 86 -1.95 -1.97 8.84
CA ASN A 86 -3.17 -1.50 9.51
C ASN A 86 -3.05 -0.07 10.08
N GLY A 87 -2.24 0.79 9.49
CA GLY A 87 -2.00 2.15 9.94
C GLY A 87 -0.74 2.30 10.80
N GLY A 88 0.10 1.28 10.88
CA GLY A 88 1.40 1.35 11.54
C GLY A 88 2.38 2.29 10.84
N GLU A 89 2.24 2.43 9.51
CA GLU A 89 3.05 3.36 8.70
C GLU A 89 2.19 4.16 7.74
N ILE A 90 2.56 5.43 7.54
CA ILE A 90 2.02 6.28 6.47
C ILE A 90 3.20 6.91 5.73
N ILE A 91 3.27 6.64 4.43
CA ILE A 91 4.34 7.13 3.54
C ILE A 91 3.71 8.05 2.49
N ASN A 92 4.28 9.24 2.33
CA ASN A 92 4.01 10.08 1.16
C ASN A 92 4.71 9.45 -0.04
N TRP A 93 3.92 8.97 -1.02
CA TRP A 93 4.49 8.20 -2.13
C TRP A 93 5.16 9.07 -3.20
N GLU A 94 4.92 10.37 -3.22
CA GLU A 94 5.62 11.33 -4.07
C GLU A 94 7.04 11.63 -3.54
N THR A 95 7.13 11.96 -2.24
CA THR A 95 8.40 12.37 -1.61
C THR A 95 9.18 11.22 -0.99
N GLN A 96 8.56 10.04 -0.85
CA GLN A 96 9.09 8.87 -0.13
C GLN A 96 9.35 9.15 1.36
N GLU A 97 8.71 10.17 1.91
CA GLU A 97 8.84 10.56 3.30
C GLU A 97 7.91 9.72 4.18
N MET A 98 8.44 9.18 5.28
CA MET A 98 7.65 8.58 6.35
C MET A 98 6.93 9.69 7.11
N VAL A 99 5.61 9.79 6.93
CA VAL A 99 4.75 10.82 7.56
C VAL A 99 4.34 10.41 8.97
N TYR A 100 4.16 9.12 9.17
CA TYR A 100 3.76 8.55 10.45
C TYR A 100 4.29 7.13 10.58
N GLU A 101 4.77 6.79 11.78
CA GLU A 101 5.21 5.46 12.15
C GLU A 101 4.77 5.16 13.59
N ASN A 102 4.27 3.95 13.79
CA ASN A 102 3.94 3.44 15.12
C ASN A 102 4.37 1.98 15.21
N VAL A 103 5.58 1.78 15.64
CA VAL A 103 6.20 0.45 15.77
C VAL A 103 5.91 -0.17 17.14
N LEU A 104 5.92 -1.48 17.17
CA LEU A 104 5.81 -2.23 18.42
C LEU A 104 7.06 -1.98 19.28
N PRO A 105 6.92 -1.65 20.58
CA PRO A 105 8.06 -1.50 21.47
C PRO A 105 8.89 -2.80 21.54
N ASN A 106 10.22 -2.67 21.50
CA ASN A 106 11.12 -3.82 21.48
C ASN A 106 10.95 -4.73 22.72
N GLU A 107 10.57 -4.16 23.85
CA GLU A 107 10.34 -4.90 25.10
C GLU A 107 9.17 -5.90 25.02
N VAL A 108 8.25 -5.69 24.07
CA VAL A 108 7.08 -6.54 23.87
C VAL A 108 7.41 -7.74 22.99
N VAL A 109 8.43 -7.66 22.15
CA VAL A 109 8.79 -8.70 21.17
C VAL A 109 9.08 -10.05 21.85
N PRO A 110 9.93 -10.14 22.91
CA PRO A 110 10.16 -11.41 23.61
C PRO A 110 8.90 -12.01 24.22
N VAL A 111 7.99 -11.17 24.72
CA VAL A 111 6.72 -11.63 25.31
C VAL A 111 5.81 -12.25 24.24
N LEU A 112 5.72 -11.63 23.06
CA LEU A 112 4.96 -12.17 21.94
C LEU A 112 5.57 -13.46 21.41
N TYR A 113 6.89 -13.52 21.34
CA TYR A 113 7.63 -14.71 20.91
C TYR A 113 7.35 -15.91 21.84
N GLU A 114 7.46 -15.74 23.15
CA GLU A 114 7.15 -16.80 24.12
C GLU A 114 5.67 -17.19 24.11
N CYS A 115 4.77 -16.23 23.88
CA CYS A 115 3.36 -16.51 23.70
C CYS A 115 3.11 -17.38 22.46
N ALA A 116 3.71 -17.04 21.33
CA ALA A 116 3.62 -17.84 20.11
C ALA A 116 4.14 -19.28 20.32
N ARG A 117 5.30 -19.43 20.93
CA ARG A 117 5.88 -20.74 21.27
C ARG A 117 4.96 -21.56 22.17
N THR A 118 4.44 -20.97 23.23
CA THR A 118 3.55 -21.65 24.20
C THR A 118 2.29 -22.17 23.52
N HIS A 119 1.77 -21.45 22.53
CA HIS A 119 0.55 -21.81 21.80
C HIS A 119 0.84 -22.56 20.49
N GLN A 120 2.09 -22.91 20.21
CA GLN A 120 2.52 -23.60 19.00
C GLN A 120 2.10 -22.86 17.72
N LEU A 121 2.22 -21.53 17.73
CA LEU A 121 1.94 -20.65 16.61
C LEU A 121 3.25 -20.25 15.93
N SER A 122 3.23 -20.16 14.61
CA SER A 122 4.31 -19.53 13.87
C SER A 122 4.29 -18.02 14.08
N ILE A 123 5.45 -17.43 14.32
CA ILE A 123 5.64 -15.98 14.37
C ILE A 123 6.45 -15.56 13.15
N LEU A 124 6.15 -14.39 12.64
CA LEU A 124 6.88 -13.79 11.54
C LEU A 124 7.06 -12.27 11.74
N THR A 125 8.07 -11.73 11.11
CA THR A 125 8.28 -10.29 10.97
C THR A 125 8.72 -9.97 9.54
N TYR A 126 8.91 -8.69 9.24
CA TYR A 126 9.29 -8.24 7.92
C TYR A 126 10.63 -7.51 7.98
N ASP A 127 11.48 -7.76 6.98
CA ASP A 127 12.74 -7.06 6.77
C ASP A 127 12.84 -6.68 5.28
N GLY A 128 12.51 -5.43 4.95
CA GLY A 128 12.44 -4.95 3.56
C GLY A 128 11.49 -5.78 2.69
N ALA A 129 12.05 -6.58 1.79
CA ALA A 129 11.32 -7.44 0.85
C ALA A 129 11.13 -8.88 1.34
N GLU A 130 11.54 -9.19 2.56
CA GLU A 130 11.54 -10.54 3.09
C GLU A 130 10.61 -10.69 4.30
N ILE A 131 10.02 -11.87 4.41
CA ILE A 131 9.36 -12.35 5.62
C ILE A 131 10.39 -13.17 6.39
N ILE A 132 10.59 -12.84 7.67
CA ILE A 132 11.49 -13.55 8.58
C ILE A 132 10.67 -14.43 9.51
N THR A 133 11.03 -15.70 9.65
CA THR A 133 10.33 -16.67 10.48
C THR A 133 11.25 -17.82 10.88
N GLU A 134 10.90 -18.57 11.92
CA GLU A 134 11.57 -19.84 12.28
C GLU A 134 11.00 -21.06 11.55
N ASN A 135 9.86 -20.93 10.88
CA ASN A 135 9.22 -22.01 10.13
C ASN A 135 8.74 -21.54 8.75
N SER A 136 9.63 -21.61 7.79
CA SER A 136 9.35 -21.21 6.39
C SER A 136 8.31 -22.10 5.68
N GLN A 137 8.00 -23.28 6.22
CA GLN A 137 7.03 -24.22 5.63
C GLN A 137 5.64 -24.10 6.23
N ASP A 138 5.43 -23.19 7.19
CA ASP A 138 4.10 -22.96 7.74
C ASP A 138 3.13 -22.46 6.66
N PRO A 139 1.94 -23.08 6.51
CA PRO A 139 0.99 -22.72 5.48
C PRO A 139 0.53 -21.25 5.54
N TYR A 140 0.48 -20.64 6.71
CA TYR A 140 0.09 -19.23 6.86
C TYR A 140 1.24 -18.30 6.47
N VAL A 141 2.49 -18.65 6.76
CA VAL A 141 3.68 -17.92 6.29
C VAL A 141 3.75 -17.97 4.76
N LEU A 142 3.58 -19.14 4.17
CA LEU A 142 3.56 -19.30 2.71
C LEU A 142 2.42 -18.52 2.05
N LYS A 143 1.25 -18.48 2.69
CA LYS A 143 0.12 -17.68 2.22
C LYS A 143 0.43 -16.18 2.28
N GLU A 144 1.05 -15.71 3.36
CA GLU A 144 1.46 -14.31 3.50
C GLU A 144 2.49 -13.91 2.44
N ALA A 145 3.50 -14.77 2.23
CA ALA A 145 4.49 -14.60 1.18
C ALA A 145 3.87 -14.50 -0.21
N PHE A 146 2.94 -15.40 -0.53
CA PHE A 146 2.21 -15.39 -1.79
C PHE A 146 1.39 -14.12 -1.99
N LEU A 147 0.65 -13.69 -0.97
CA LEU A 147 -0.22 -12.50 -1.06
C LEU A 147 0.56 -11.22 -1.30
N ASN A 148 1.74 -11.10 -0.69
CA ASN A 148 2.57 -9.91 -0.75
C ASN A 148 3.71 -10.01 -1.78
N LYS A 149 3.86 -11.17 -2.44
CA LYS A 149 4.96 -11.47 -3.38
C LYS A 149 6.34 -11.25 -2.74
N MET A 150 6.49 -11.67 -1.49
CA MET A 150 7.71 -11.55 -0.70
C MET A 150 8.45 -12.88 -0.63
N ALA A 151 9.77 -12.82 -0.53
CA ALA A 151 10.58 -13.98 -0.20
C ALA A 151 10.42 -14.35 1.29
N VAL A 152 10.68 -15.61 1.62
CA VAL A 152 10.71 -16.07 3.02
C VAL A 152 12.15 -16.42 3.37
N ARG A 153 12.65 -15.84 4.44
CA ARG A 153 13.95 -16.16 5.02
C ARG A 153 13.73 -16.83 6.39
N GLU A 154 14.19 -18.07 6.49
CA GLU A 154 14.17 -18.80 7.75
C GLU A 154 15.35 -18.37 8.63
N THR A 155 15.11 -18.24 9.94
CA THR A 155 16.12 -17.90 10.93
C THR A 155 16.03 -18.87 12.11
N ASN A 156 17.16 -19.14 12.78
CA ASN A 156 17.19 -19.85 14.07
C ASN A 156 17.34 -18.89 15.26
N ASP A 157 17.36 -17.59 14.98
CA ASP A 157 17.55 -16.52 15.95
C ASP A 157 16.54 -15.41 15.60
N PHE A 158 15.35 -15.50 16.18
CA PHE A 158 14.24 -14.59 15.90
C PHE A 158 14.26 -13.37 16.83
N LEU A 159 14.98 -13.42 17.97
CA LEU A 159 15.06 -12.36 19.00
C LEU A 159 16.33 -11.54 18.89
#